data_bc06d78866eec8a5c7794dd1aeba3229
#
_entry.id   bc06d78866eec8a5c7794dd1aeba3229
#
_cell.length_a   1.000
_cell.length_b   1.000
_cell.length_c   1.000
_cell.angle_alpha   90.00
_cell.angle_beta   90.00
_cell.angle_gamma   90.00
#
_symmetry.space_group_name_H-M   'P 1'
#
loop_
_entity.id
_entity.type
_entity.pdbx_description
1 polymer ?
#
loop_
_entity_poly.entity_id
_entity_poly.type
_entity_poly.pdbx_seq_one_letter_code
_entity_poly.pdbx_strand_id
1 'polypeptide(L)' 'MYRPFHKLRVRFAEMELKQNEIAKRAGMAPSTLTARMMGYQPWTSAEIIAVSKVLDIPTGDIGAFFFEDGPKNYEKKVG' A
#
# COMPACT_ATOMS: atom_id res chain seq x y z
N MET A 1 6.79 -0.49 17.70
CA MET A 1 5.39 -0.68 17.32
C MET A 1 5.27 -1.04 15.85
N TYR A 2 4.53 -2.07 15.55
CA TYR A 2 4.35 -2.52 14.18
C TYR A 2 3.46 -1.55 13.40
N ARG A 3 3.88 -1.21 12.19
CA ARG A 3 3.09 -0.36 11.30
C ARG A 3 2.95 -1.08 9.97
N PRO A 4 1.72 -1.39 9.55
CA PRO A 4 1.53 -2.09 8.29
C PRO A 4 2.06 -1.32 7.11
N PHE A 5 2.50 -2.07 6.11
CA PHE A 5 2.91 -1.49 4.84
C PHE A 5 4.06 -0.51 4.98
N HIS A 6 5.04 -0.93 5.76
CA HIS A 6 6.20 -0.09 6.02
C HIS A 6 6.91 0.31 4.72
N LYS A 7 7.08 -0.62 3.80
CA LYS A 7 7.77 -0.30 2.55
C LYS A 7 7.01 0.73 1.73
N LEU A 8 5.68 0.67 1.76
CA LEU A 8 4.88 1.70 1.10
C LEU A 8 5.11 3.06 1.75
N ARG A 9 5.16 3.09 3.08
CA ARG A 9 5.38 4.36 3.77
C ARG A 9 6.74 4.95 3.45
N VAL A 10 7.75 4.11 3.36
CA VAL A 10 9.08 4.55 2.96
C VAL A 10 9.03 5.10 1.53
N ARG A 11 8.32 4.42 0.64
CA ARG A 11 8.22 4.87 -0.73
C ARG A 11 7.49 6.22 -0.82
N PHE A 12 6.44 6.41 -0.02
CA PHE A 12 5.76 7.70 0.04
C PHE A 12 6.78 8.80 0.38
N ALA A 13 7.59 8.55 1.38
CA ALA A 13 8.59 9.52 1.82
C ALA A 13 9.64 9.76 0.74
N GLU A 14 10.09 8.73 0.07
CA GLU A 14 11.06 8.85 -1.00
C GLU A 14 10.53 9.72 -2.14
N MET A 15 9.24 9.60 -2.42
CA MET A 15 8.61 10.38 -3.47
C MET A 15 8.19 11.75 -2.98
N GLU A 16 8.32 11.99 -1.68
CA GLU A 16 7.92 13.26 -1.06
C GLU A 16 6.44 13.55 -1.28
N LEU A 17 5.62 12.52 -1.21
CA LEU A 17 4.18 12.63 -1.40
C LEU A 17 3.47 12.27 -0.11
N LYS A 18 2.46 13.07 0.23
CA LYS A 18 1.61 12.76 1.38
C LYS A 18 0.50 11.83 0.95
N GLN A 19 -0.09 11.14 1.93
CA GLN A 19 -1.16 10.19 1.62
C GLN A 19 -2.30 10.82 0.84
N ASN A 20 -2.70 12.04 1.19
CA ASN A 20 -3.77 12.71 0.45
C ASN A 20 -3.43 12.90 -1.00
N GLU A 21 -2.18 13.25 -1.27
CA GLU A 21 -1.71 13.46 -2.63
C GLU A 21 -1.76 12.15 -3.41
N ILE A 22 -1.31 11.08 -2.77
CA ILE A 22 -1.29 9.77 -3.41
C ILE A 22 -2.70 9.29 -3.69
N ALA A 23 -3.60 9.48 -2.73
CA ALA A 23 -5.00 9.09 -2.93
C ALA A 23 -5.59 9.82 -4.12
N LYS A 24 -5.34 11.12 -4.19
CA LYS A 24 -5.87 11.93 -5.27
C LYS A 24 -5.36 11.43 -6.62
N ARG A 25 -4.06 11.17 -6.70
CA ARG A 25 -3.47 10.71 -7.97
C ARG A 25 -3.94 9.31 -8.35
N ALA A 26 -4.22 8.49 -7.36
CA ALA A 26 -4.69 7.13 -7.59
C ALA A 26 -6.19 7.06 -7.81
N GLY A 27 -6.90 8.17 -7.67
CA GLY A 27 -8.34 8.18 -7.84
C GLY A 27 -9.07 7.59 -6.66
N MET A 28 -8.50 7.65 -5.47
CA MET A 28 -9.08 7.09 -4.26
C MET A 28 -9.46 8.19 -3.31
N ALA A 29 -10.50 7.96 -2.51
CA ALA A 29 -10.80 8.86 -1.41
C ALA A 29 -9.68 8.76 -0.38
N PRO A 30 -9.29 9.89 0.24
CA PRO A 30 -8.24 9.85 1.26
C PRO A 30 -8.56 8.90 2.41
N SER A 31 -9.82 8.84 2.83
CA SER A 31 -10.20 7.93 3.92
C SER A 31 -10.05 6.47 3.50
N THR A 32 -10.31 6.17 2.24
CA THR A 32 -10.13 4.81 1.75
C THR A 32 -8.65 4.42 1.79
N LEU A 33 -7.78 5.30 1.31
CA LEU A 33 -6.36 4.99 1.35
C LEU A 33 -5.89 4.82 2.79
N THR A 34 -6.35 5.69 3.69
CA THR A 34 -5.99 5.57 5.10
C THR A 34 -6.41 4.21 5.66
N ALA A 35 -7.62 3.76 5.35
CA ALA A 35 -8.09 2.46 5.84
C ALA A 35 -7.21 1.32 5.33
N ARG A 36 -6.79 1.40 4.08
CA ARG A 36 -5.89 0.38 3.51
C ARG A 36 -4.54 0.41 4.19
N MET A 37 -4.00 1.61 4.40
CA MET A 37 -2.68 1.76 4.99
C MET A 37 -2.64 1.37 6.47
N MET A 38 -3.78 1.45 7.14
CA MET A 38 -3.86 1.03 8.52
C MET A 38 -4.15 -0.46 8.68
N GLY A 39 -4.44 -1.12 7.58
CA GLY A 39 -4.74 -2.54 7.61
C GLY A 39 -6.16 -2.86 8.03
N TYR A 40 -7.04 -1.86 8.03
CA TYR A 40 -8.43 -2.10 8.41
C TYR A 40 -9.22 -2.86 7.36
N GLN A 41 -8.85 -2.68 6.12
CA GLN A 41 -9.52 -3.34 5.01
C GLN A 41 -8.49 -3.77 3.98
N PRO A 42 -8.74 -4.88 3.28
CA PRO A 42 -7.76 -5.36 2.30
C PRO A 42 -7.72 -4.46 1.06
N TRP A 43 -6.55 -4.42 0.45
CA TRP A 43 -6.38 -3.72 -0.80
C TRP A 43 -7.12 -4.47 -1.91
N THR A 44 -7.75 -3.73 -2.80
CA THR A 44 -8.30 -4.33 -4.01
C THR A 44 -7.23 -4.32 -5.11
N SER A 45 -7.41 -5.17 -6.11
CA SER A 45 -6.46 -5.21 -7.23
C SER A 45 -6.36 -3.86 -7.92
N ALA A 46 -7.50 -3.22 -8.13
CA ALA A 46 -7.50 -1.92 -8.80
C ALA A 46 -6.73 -0.88 -8.01
N GLU A 47 -6.88 -0.91 -6.70
CA GLU A 47 -6.17 0.04 -5.83
C GLU A 47 -4.67 -0.21 -5.85
N ILE A 48 -4.28 -1.47 -5.80
CA ILE A 48 -2.87 -1.84 -5.85
C ILE A 48 -2.23 -1.32 -7.14
N ILE A 49 -2.91 -1.54 -8.26
CA ILE A 49 -2.40 -1.09 -9.54
C ILE A 49 -2.29 0.42 -9.59
N ALA A 50 -3.36 1.11 -9.14
CA ALA A 50 -3.39 2.57 -9.20
C ALA A 50 -2.29 3.19 -8.34
N VAL A 51 -2.14 2.70 -7.11
CA VAL A 51 -1.12 3.24 -6.21
C VAL A 51 0.28 2.89 -6.72
N SER A 52 0.44 1.69 -7.27
CA SER A 52 1.74 1.31 -7.83
C SER A 52 2.17 2.24 -8.95
N LYS A 53 1.22 2.66 -9.79
CA LYS A 53 1.53 3.59 -10.86
C LYS A 53 1.95 4.95 -10.31
N VAL A 54 1.25 5.43 -9.29
CA VAL A 54 1.60 6.71 -8.68
C VAL A 54 3.01 6.67 -8.10
N LEU A 55 3.36 5.55 -7.49
CA LEU A 55 4.65 5.41 -6.81
C LEU A 55 5.73 4.83 -7.69
N ASP A 56 5.41 4.56 -8.94
CA ASP A 56 6.37 4.01 -9.90
C ASP A 56 6.96 2.70 -9.39
N ILE A 57 6.10 1.83 -8.89
CA ILE A 57 6.51 0.52 -8.40
C ILE A 57 6.37 -0.49 -9.54
N PRO A 58 7.45 -1.18 -9.91
CA PRO A 58 7.37 -2.19 -10.97
C PRO A 58 6.45 -3.34 -10.56
N THR A 59 5.83 -3.96 -11.55
CA THR A 59 4.94 -5.08 -11.30
C THR A 59 5.60 -6.17 -10.48
N GLY A 60 6.85 -6.45 -10.75
CA GLY A 60 7.57 -7.49 -10.03
C GLY A 60 7.79 -7.19 -8.56
N ASP A 61 7.67 -5.93 -8.16
CA ASP A 61 7.90 -5.53 -6.77
C ASP A 61 6.61 -5.35 -5.99
N ILE A 62 5.46 -5.50 -6.62
CA ILE A 62 4.19 -5.26 -5.95
C ILE A 62 4.04 -6.14 -4.72
N GLY A 63 4.44 -7.39 -4.82
CA GLY A 63 4.34 -8.29 -3.68
C GLY A 63 5.11 -7.79 -2.47
N ALA A 64 6.32 -7.27 -2.71
CA ALA A 64 7.15 -6.79 -1.62
C ALA A 64 6.53 -5.57 -0.93
N PHE A 65 5.90 -4.71 -1.69
CA PHE A 65 5.35 -3.48 -1.13
C PHE A 65 4.00 -3.69 -0.47
N PHE A 66 3.16 -4.54 -1.03
CA PHE A 66 1.77 -4.64 -0.60
C PHE A 66 1.49 -5.89 0.24
N PHE A 67 2.37 -6.89 0.22
CA PHE A 67 2.08 -8.15 0.89
C PHE A 67 3.10 -8.57 1.94
N GLU A 68 4.36 -8.18 1.80
CA GLU A 68 5.37 -8.60 2.76
C GLU A 68 5.18 -7.98 4.13
N ASP A 69 4.79 -6.72 4.18
CA ASP A 69 4.54 -6.04 5.44
C ASP A 69 3.12 -6.22 5.91
N GLY A 70 2.36 -6.99 5.17
CA GLY A 70 0.99 -7.24 5.53
C GLY A 70 0.85 -8.25 6.64
N PRO A 71 -0.35 -8.77 6.81
CA PRO A 71 -0.62 -9.69 7.93
C PRO A 71 0.19 -10.96 7.81
N LYS A 72 1.13 -11.12 8.70
CA LYS A 72 1.94 -12.31 8.72
C LYS A 72 1.13 -13.55 9.00
N ASN A 73 0.06 -13.39 9.74
CA ASN A 73 -0.82 -14.51 10.02
C ASN A 73 -1.40 -15.12 8.77
N TYR A 74 -1.71 -14.27 7.85
CA TYR A 74 -2.24 -14.68 6.58
C TYR A 74 -1.27 -15.60 5.85
N GLU A 75 -0.02 -15.24 5.86
CA GLU A 75 1.01 -16.05 5.19
C GLU A 75 1.18 -17.39 5.85
N LYS A 76 1.12 -17.41 7.16
CA LYS A 76 1.29 -18.65 7.89
C LYS A 76 0.19 -19.62 7.62
N LYS A 77 -1.01 -19.12 7.45
CA LYS A 77 -2.14 -19.99 7.15
C LYS A 77 -2.01 -20.63 5.81
N VAL A 78 -1.47 -19.90 4.88
CA VAL A 78 -1.32 -20.39 3.53
C VAL A 78 -0.17 -21.35 3.43
N GLY A 79 0.88 -21.02 4.13
CA GLY A 79 2.09 -21.84 4.12
C GLY A 79 1.96 -23.12 4.91
#